data_751d8b9626121079d1f16f57335f3663
#
_entry.id   751d8b9626121079d1f16f57335f3663
#
_cell.length_a   1.000
_cell.length_b   1.000
_cell.length_c   1.000
_cell.angle_alpha   90.00
_cell.angle_beta   90.00
_cell.angle_gamma   90.00
#
_symmetry.space_group_name_H-M   'P 1'
#
loop_
_entity.id
_entity.type
_entity.pdbx_description
1 polymer ?
#
loop_
_entity_poly.entity_id
_entity_poly.type
_entity_poly.pdbx_seq_one_letter_code
_entity_poly.pdbx_strand_id
1 'polypeptide(L)'
;MDVQRDWSLPGSPAETPGTVAALPSMAKLVEAYRAAGRPIVHIVRLYLSDGSNVDLCRRALIQSGTQIARPGSTGAQLVRELLPAPDAELNCPLLLGGGIQTLGPGEVVIYKPRWGAFFGTPLHEHLEGLDVNTLVVCGSNFPNCPRSTIYEASERDFRIVLVEDAVSGLYEQGRQELLNIGVHVWPAETLIDRLNKEIGVPGRA
;
A
#
# COMPACT_ATOMS: atom_id res chain seq x y z
N MET A 1 -0.89 -0.29 -0.49
CA MET A 1 -0.45 1.12 -0.38
C MET A 1 -1.59 2.06 -0.72
N ASP A 2 -1.90 3.02 0.17
CA ASP A 2 -2.95 4.05 0.02
C ASP A 2 -4.35 3.54 -0.34
N VAL A 3 -4.70 2.31 0.10
CA VAL A 3 -6.01 1.70 -0.16
C VAL A 3 -6.96 2.03 0.99
N GLN A 4 -7.10 3.32 1.24
CA GLN A 4 -8.02 3.90 2.21
C GLN A 4 -9.32 4.31 1.52
N ARG A 5 -10.41 4.43 2.26
CA ARG A 5 -11.76 4.67 1.70
C ARG A 5 -11.84 5.93 0.85
N ASP A 6 -11.22 7.04 1.29
CA ASP A 6 -11.23 8.31 0.55
C ASP A 6 -10.47 8.25 -0.79
N TRP A 7 -9.56 7.30 -0.98
CA TRP A 7 -8.83 7.09 -2.22
C TRP A 7 -9.45 6.02 -3.11
N SER A 8 -10.26 5.14 -2.54
CA SER A 8 -10.67 3.90 -3.20
C SER A 8 -12.14 3.80 -3.53
N LEU A 9 -13.02 4.33 -2.66
CA LEU A 9 -14.46 4.09 -2.83
C LEU A 9 -15.09 5.07 -3.84
N PRO A 10 -16.10 4.60 -4.60
CA PRO A 10 -16.83 5.46 -5.53
C PRO A 10 -17.46 6.66 -4.83
N GLY A 11 -17.34 7.84 -5.44
CA GLY A 11 -17.88 9.10 -4.91
C GLY A 11 -17.12 9.67 -3.73
N SER A 12 -16.00 9.08 -3.32
CA SER A 12 -15.14 9.64 -2.27
C SER A 12 -14.36 10.88 -2.76
N PRO A 13 -13.93 11.76 -1.84
CA PRO A 13 -13.38 13.07 -2.20
C PRO A 13 -12.09 13.01 -3.03
N ALA A 14 -11.40 11.88 -3.04
CA ALA A 14 -10.16 11.67 -3.78
C ALA A 14 -10.17 10.33 -4.52
N GLU A 15 -11.34 9.87 -4.93
CA GLU A 15 -11.49 8.62 -5.67
C GLU A 15 -10.44 8.47 -6.78
N THR A 16 -9.74 7.36 -6.74
CA THR A 16 -8.72 7.02 -7.73
C THR A 16 -9.27 5.98 -8.70
N PRO A 17 -9.46 6.35 -9.98
CA PRO A 17 -10.01 5.44 -10.98
C PRO A 17 -9.24 4.11 -11.04
N GLY A 18 -9.98 3.00 -11.18
CA GLY A 18 -9.43 1.66 -11.28
C GLY A 18 -9.08 0.99 -9.94
N THR A 19 -9.10 1.71 -8.81
CA THR A 19 -8.76 1.11 -7.52
C THR A 19 -9.79 0.06 -7.09
N VAL A 20 -11.08 0.34 -7.24
CA VAL A 20 -12.15 -0.64 -6.93
C VAL A 20 -12.01 -1.91 -7.78
N ALA A 21 -11.68 -1.77 -9.05
CA ALA A 21 -11.49 -2.92 -9.95
C ALA A 21 -10.29 -3.81 -9.53
N ALA A 22 -9.28 -3.22 -8.91
CA ALA A 22 -8.09 -3.93 -8.41
C ALA A 22 -8.28 -4.55 -7.01
N LEU A 23 -9.30 -4.12 -6.23
CA LEU A 23 -9.53 -4.62 -4.86
C LEU A 23 -9.65 -6.14 -4.75
N PRO A 24 -10.36 -6.87 -5.65
CA PRO A 24 -10.44 -8.32 -5.54
C PRO A 24 -9.08 -9.02 -5.59
N SER A 25 -8.17 -8.57 -6.47
CA SER A 25 -6.80 -9.10 -6.56
C SER A 25 -5.96 -8.72 -5.33
N MET A 26 -6.12 -7.49 -4.82
CA MET A 26 -5.46 -7.06 -3.58
C MET A 26 -5.91 -7.91 -2.39
N ALA A 27 -7.20 -8.16 -2.23
CA ALA A 27 -7.74 -8.95 -1.14
C ALA A 27 -7.24 -10.40 -1.17
N LYS A 28 -7.29 -11.06 -2.33
CA LYS A 28 -6.76 -12.41 -2.51
C LYS A 28 -5.27 -12.50 -2.16
N LEU A 29 -4.49 -11.50 -2.58
CA LEU A 29 -3.06 -11.43 -2.29
C LEU A 29 -2.81 -11.30 -0.79
N VAL A 30 -3.51 -10.38 -0.12
CA VAL A 30 -3.39 -10.18 1.34
C VAL A 30 -3.77 -11.44 2.09
N GLU A 31 -4.86 -12.11 1.72
CA GLU A 31 -5.28 -13.40 2.32
C GLU A 31 -4.21 -14.48 2.16
N ALA A 32 -3.61 -14.60 0.96
CA ALA A 32 -2.56 -15.57 0.71
C ALA A 32 -1.30 -15.30 1.55
N TYR A 33 -0.92 -14.02 1.71
CA TYR A 33 0.20 -13.62 2.54
C TYR A 33 -0.07 -13.88 4.04
N ARG A 34 -1.27 -13.61 4.52
CA ARG A 34 -1.70 -13.96 5.89
C ARG A 34 -1.63 -15.46 6.12
N ALA A 35 -2.18 -16.26 5.19
CA ALA A 35 -2.16 -17.72 5.28
C ALA A 35 -0.75 -18.29 5.28
N ALA A 36 0.18 -17.66 4.55
CA ALA A 36 1.59 -18.05 4.47
C ALA A 36 2.43 -17.48 5.64
N GLY A 37 1.85 -16.72 6.57
CA GLY A 37 2.59 -16.07 7.66
C GLY A 37 3.64 -15.06 7.17
N ARG A 38 3.46 -14.49 5.97
CA ARG A 38 4.39 -13.50 5.40
C ARG A 38 4.06 -12.10 5.89
N PRO A 39 5.06 -11.24 6.14
CA PRO A 39 4.83 -9.87 6.59
C PRO A 39 3.98 -9.06 5.62
N ILE A 40 3.07 -8.26 6.17
CA ILE A 40 2.22 -7.31 5.43
C ILE A 40 2.39 -5.92 6.03
N VAL A 41 2.67 -4.95 5.17
CA VAL A 41 2.77 -3.54 5.58
C VAL A 41 1.75 -2.71 4.82
N HIS A 42 0.74 -2.19 5.53
CA HIS A 42 -0.18 -1.20 4.99
C HIS A 42 0.45 0.18 5.10
N ILE A 43 0.66 0.82 3.97
CA ILE A 43 1.15 2.20 3.90
C ILE A 43 -0.04 3.12 3.71
N VAL A 44 -0.20 4.12 4.59
CA VAL A 44 -1.36 5.01 4.61
C VAL A 44 -0.98 6.49 4.59
N ARG A 45 -1.92 7.33 4.17
CA ARG A 45 -1.88 8.80 4.28
C ARG A 45 -2.82 9.27 5.38
N LEU A 46 -2.42 10.31 6.09
CA LEU A 46 -3.27 11.04 7.03
C LEU A 46 -3.01 12.53 6.81
N TYR A 47 -4.06 13.30 6.49
CA TYR A 47 -3.94 14.73 6.23
C TYR A 47 -4.56 15.54 7.37
N LEU A 48 -3.75 16.37 8.02
CA LEU A 48 -4.21 17.34 9.02
C LEU A 48 -4.99 18.46 8.33
N SER A 49 -6.05 18.93 8.99
CA SER A 49 -6.96 19.92 8.42
C SER A 49 -6.31 21.29 8.16
N ASP A 50 -5.21 21.61 8.87
CA ASP A 50 -4.41 22.81 8.66
C ASP A 50 -3.45 22.69 7.46
N GLY A 51 -3.34 21.50 6.86
CA GLY A 51 -2.49 21.21 5.72
C GLY A 51 -0.99 21.14 6.05
N SER A 52 -0.60 21.18 7.32
CA SER A 52 0.82 21.24 7.75
C SER A 52 1.65 20.04 7.30
N ASN A 53 1.06 18.84 7.27
CA ASN A 53 1.73 17.60 6.86
C ASN A 53 1.44 17.19 5.41
N VAL A 54 0.66 17.98 4.68
CA VAL A 54 0.17 17.62 3.32
C VAL A 54 1.20 17.95 2.25
N ASP A 55 1.25 17.14 1.19
CA ASP A 55 2.04 17.41 0.00
C ASP A 55 1.76 18.82 -0.55
N LEU A 56 2.79 19.51 -1.00
CA LEU A 56 2.66 20.88 -1.47
C LEU A 56 1.56 21.04 -2.54
N CYS A 57 1.47 20.09 -3.47
CA CYS A 57 0.48 20.11 -4.56
C CYS A 57 -0.99 19.95 -4.10
N ARG A 58 -1.22 19.40 -2.89
CA ARG A 58 -2.57 19.20 -2.31
C ARG A 58 -2.87 20.13 -1.14
N ARG A 59 -1.87 20.84 -0.64
CA ARG A 59 -1.99 21.67 0.57
C ARG A 59 -3.09 22.70 0.46
N ALA A 60 -3.16 23.45 -0.63
CA ALA A 60 -4.19 24.45 -0.86
C ALA A 60 -5.60 23.83 -0.88
N LEU A 61 -5.77 22.64 -1.45
CA LEU A 61 -7.04 21.93 -1.48
C LEU A 61 -7.50 21.54 -0.06
N ILE A 62 -6.61 21.04 0.77
CA ILE A 62 -6.96 20.72 2.16
C ILE A 62 -7.24 21.98 2.97
N GLN A 63 -6.43 23.02 2.83
CA GLN A 63 -6.63 24.30 3.51
C GLN A 63 -7.92 25.01 3.09
N SER A 64 -8.46 24.76 1.89
CA SER A 64 -9.77 25.26 1.46
C SER A 64 -10.97 24.51 2.08
N GLY A 65 -10.70 23.48 2.92
CA GLY A 65 -11.74 22.77 3.65
C GLY A 65 -12.06 21.36 3.12
N THR A 66 -11.43 20.92 2.02
CA THR A 66 -11.63 19.56 1.51
C THR A 66 -11.05 18.55 2.50
N GLN A 67 -11.84 17.56 2.88
CA GLN A 67 -11.43 16.53 3.83
C GLN A 67 -11.06 15.25 3.08
N ILE A 68 -9.80 14.89 3.11
CA ILE A 68 -9.26 13.65 2.52
C ILE A 68 -8.37 12.98 3.55
N ALA A 69 -8.59 11.70 3.82
CA ALA A 69 -7.81 10.89 4.77
C ALA A 69 -7.59 11.62 6.12
N ARG A 70 -8.63 12.33 6.59
CA ARG A 70 -8.58 13.09 7.84
C ARG A 70 -8.45 12.13 9.02
N PRO A 71 -7.50 12.35 9.93
CA PRO A 71 -7.35 11.52 11.12
C PRO A 71 -8.66 11.33 11.88
N GLY A 72 -9.01 10.08 12.20
CA GLY A 72 -10.25 9.73 12.90
C GLY A 72 -11.52 9.70 12.04
N SER A 73 -11.45 10.05 10.74
CA SER A 73 -12.57 9.90 9.84
C SER A 73 -12.70 8.49 9.30
N THR A 74 -13.91 8.12 8.88
CA THR A 74 -14.17 6.87 8.16
C THR A 74 -13.39 6.79 6.85
N GLY A 75 -13.20 7.92 6.18
CA GLY A 75 -12.46 8.01 4.92
C GLY A 75 -10.97 7.71 5.03
N ALA A 76 -10.39 7.99 6.21
CA ALA A 76 -8.99 7.66 6.49
C ALA A 76 -8.76 6.15 6.69
N GLN A 77 -9.79 5.38 7.04
CA GLN A 77 -9.67 3.94 7.31
C GLN A 77 -9.36 3.15 6.03
N LEU A 78 -8.70 2.00 6.20
CA LEU A 78 -8.53 1.05 5.11
C LEU A 78 -9.89 0.58 4.59
N VAL A 79 -9.95 0.17 3.33
CA VAL A 79 -11.13 -0.51 2.80
C VAL A 79 -11.34 -1.84 3.53
N ARG A 80 -12.61 -2.24 3.67
CA ARG A 80 -12.99 -3.40 4.48
C ARG A 80 -12.36 -4.71 4.00
N GLU A 81 -12.18 -4.83 2.71
CA GLU A 81 -11.62 -6.00 2.03
C GLU A 81 -10.19 -6.31 2.43
N LEU A 82 -9.47 -5.33 2.97
CA LEU A 82 -8.06 -5.48 3.36
C LEU A 82 -7.86 -5.58 4.88
N LEU A 83 -8.91 -5.43 5.68
CA LEU A 83 -8.79 -5.50 7.13
C LEU A 83 -8.61 -6.95 7.61
N PRO A 84 -7.74 -7.22 8.60
CA PRO A 84 -7.60 -8.55 9.21
C PRO A 84 -8.79 -8.91 10.11
N ALA A 85 -9.48 -7.90 10.65
CA ALA A 85 -10.70 -8.04 11.45
C ALA A 85 -11.66 -6.88 11.14
N PRO A 86 -12.99 -7.09 11.22
CA PRO A 86 -13.98 -6.08 10.84
C PRO A 86 -13.93 -4.79 11.65
N ASP A 87 -13.43 -4.86 12.87
CA ASP A 87 -13.30 -3.77 13.85
C ASP A 87 -11.88 -3.17 13.91
N ALA A 88 -10.98 -3.61 13.04
CA ALA A 88 -9.64 -3.04 12.98
C ALA A 88 -9.67 -1.59 12.47
N GLU A 89 -9.13 -0.67 13.25
CA GLU A 89 -9.09 0.76 12.97
C GLU A 89 -7.68 1.34 13.06
N LEU A 90 -7.44 2.43 12.34
CA LEU A 90 -6.16 3.15 12.38
C LEU A 90 -6.03 3.95 13.67
N ASN A 91 -4.92 3.73 14.38
CA ASN A 91 -4.49 4.56 15.51
C ASN A 91 -3.77 5.81 14.97
N CYS A 92 -4.53 6.80 14.55
CA CYS A 92 -3.99 8.00 13.93
C CYS A 92 -2.97 8.75 14.79
N PRO A 93 -3.13 8.92 16.13
CA PRO A 93 -2.10 9.53 16.97
C PRO A 93 -0.76 8.80 16.92
N LEU A 94 -0.76 7.47 17.05
CA LEU A 94 0.45 6.64 16.95
C LEU A 94 1.13 6.81 15.60
N LEU A 95 0.36 6.70 14.52
CA LEU A 95 0.86 6.77 13.15
C LEU A 95 1.44 8.15 12.82
N LEU A 96 0.76 9.24 13.19
CA LEU A 96 1.25 10.61 13.00
C LEU A 96 2.49 10.91 13.85
N GLY A 97 2.64 10.23 14.97
CA GLY A 97 3.86 10.27 15.79
C GLY A 97 5.05 9.49 15.21
N GLY A 98 4.91 8.88 14.03
CA GLY A 98 5.95 8.08 13.38
C GLY A 98 6.03 6.63 13.88
N GLY A 99 5.07 6.19 14.70
CA GLY A 99 5.02 4.82 15.20
C GLY A 99 4.49 3.82 14.16
N ILE A 100 4.77 2.55 14.38
CA ILE A 100 4.26 1.41 13.63
C ILE A 100 3.09 0.82 14.40
N GLN A 101 1.93 0.74 13.78
CA GLN A 101 0.75 0.12 14.37
C GLN A 101 0.68 -1.36 13.97
N THR A 102 0.59 -2.27 14.94
CA THR A 102 0.20 -3.65 14.67
C THR A 102 -1.29 -3.71 14.39
N LEU A 103 -1.67 -4.35 13.27
CA LEU A 103 -3.06 -4.54 12.86
C LEU A 103 -3.51 -5.99 13.04
N GLY A 104 -2.57 -6.93 12.91
CA GLY A 104 -2.76 -8.36 13.07
C GLY A 104 -1.43 -9.09 13.17
N PRO A 105 -1.40 -10.41 13.29
CA PRO A 105 -0.17 -11.19 13.30
C PRO A 105 0.65 -11.00 12.01
N GLY A 106 1.87 -10.46 12.16
CA GLY A 106 2.74 -10.15 11.02
C GLY A 106 2.23 -9.01 10.11
N GLU A 107 1.22 -8.26 10.54
CA GLU A 107 0.58 -7.23 9.75
C GLU A 107 0.61 -5.89 10.47
N VAL A 108 1.17 -4.88 9.81
CA VAL A 108 1.37 -3.55 10.40
C VAL A 108 0.90 -2.43 9.49
N VAL A 109 0.71 -1.26 10.07
CA VAL A 109 0.43 0.00 9.35
C VAL A 109 1.53 0.99 9.62
N ILE A 110 1.96 1.69 8.57
CA ILE A 110 2.92 2.80 8.61
C ILE A 110 2.31 4.00 7.89
N TYR A 111 2.32 5.16 8.53
CA TYR A 111 1.98 6.43 7.91
C TYR A 111 3.15 6.97 7.11
N LYS A 112 2.89 7.50 5.92
CA LYS A 112 3.88 8.20 5.11
C LYS A 112 3.49 9.65 4.82
N PRO A 113 4.43 10.60 4.94
CA PRO A 113 4.15 12.01 4.71
C PRO A 113 4.22 12.42 3.22
N ARG A 114 4.83 11.61 2.34
CA ARG A 114 5.06 11.93 0.93
C ARG A 114 4.70 10.74 0.03
N TRP A 115 5.04 10.81 -1.27
CA TRP A 115 4.68 9.78 -2.26
C TRP A 115 5.31 8.43 -1.96
N GLY A 116 6.61 8.39 -1.79
CA GLY A 116 7.35 7.19 -1.48
C GLY A 116 7.14 6.73 -0.04
N ALA A 117 7.17 5.42 0.16
CA ALA A 117 6.91 4.81 1.45
C ALA A 117 8.12 4.81 2.39
N PHE A 118 9.32 5.04 1.86
CA PHE A 118 10.56 5.10 2.67
C PHE A 118 10.86 6.52 3.15
N PHE A 119 10.34 7.54 2.46
CA PHE A 119 10.66 8.92 2.80
C PHE A 119 10.08 9.33 4.16
N GLY A 120 10.94 9.54 5.15
CA GLY A 120 10.56 9.99 6.49
C GLY A 120 9.65 9.02 7.23
N THR A 121 9.86 7.73 7.04
CA THR A 121 9.09 6.65 7.69
C THR A 121 10.04 5.62 8.29
N PRO A 122 9.58 4.79 9.24
CA PRO A 122 10.36 3.69 9.80
C PRO A 122 10.35 2.42 8.92
N LEU A 123 9.93 2.51 7.64
CA LEU A 123 9.74 1.32 6.80
C LEU A 123 11.04 0.55 6.57
N HIS A 124 12.14 1.27 6.34
CA HIS A 124 13.43 0.64 6.03
C HIS A 124 13.92 -0.20 7.21
N GLU A 125 14.03 0.40 8.38
CA GLU A 125 14.45 -0.28 9.60
C GLU A 125 13.50 -1.44 9.97
N HIS A 126 12.20 -1.28 9.72
CA HIS A 126 11.23 -2.34 9.94
C HIS A 126 11.47 -3.55 9.04
N LEU A 127 11.73 -3.32 7.74
CA LEU A 127 12.01 -4.39 6.78
C LEU A 127 13.36 -5.08 7.04
N GLU A 128 14.38 -4.31 7.40
CA GLU A 128 15.69 -4.85 7.81
C GLU A 128 15.54 -5.73 9.07
N GLY A 129 14.78 -5.28 10.06
CA GLY A 129 14.52 -6.05 11.29
C GLY A 129 13.79 -7.38 11.05
N LEU A 130 13.12 -7.52 9.89
CA LEU A 130 12.45 -8.75 9.44
C LEU A 130 13.29 -9.58 8.46
N ASP A 131 14.52 -9.17 8.15
CA ASP A 131 15.40 -9.77 7.13
C ASP A 131 14.71 -9.90 5.75
N VAL A 132 13.91 -8.89 5.39
CA VAL A 132 13.18 -8.84 4.12
C VAL A 132 14.10 -8.26 3.04
N ASN A 133 14.25 -8.99 1.93
CA ASN A 133 15.01 -8.55 0.76
C ASN A 133 14.18 -8.40 -0.52
N THR A 134 12.90 -8.73 -0.45
CA THR A 134 12.00 -8.72 -1.61
C THR A 134 10.68 -8.07 -1.24
N LEU A 135 10.24 -7.10 -2.04
CA LEU A 135 8.99 -6.38 -1.83
C LEU A 135 7.98 -6.72 -2.92
N VAL A 136 6.76 -7.03 -2.50
CA VAL A 136 5.61 -7.13 -3.39
C VAL A 136 4.76 -5.89 -3.21
N VAL A 137 4.61 -5.10 -4.27
CA VAL A 137 3.96 -3.80 -4.25
C VAL A 137 2.60 -3.87 -4.92
N CYS A 138 1.56 -3.41 -4.23
CA CYS A 138 0.21 -3.25 -4.75
C CYS A 138 -0.46 -1.99 -4.15
N GLY A 139 -1.62 -1.59 -4.70
CA GLY A 139 -2.41 -0.49 -4.16
C GLY A 139 -2.69 0.65 -5.13
N SER A 140 -2.86 1.85 -4.62
CA SER A 140 -3.32 3.03 -5.37
C SER A 140 -2.27 4.14 -5.37
N ASN A 141 -2.08 4.87 -6.46
CA ASN A 141 -2.19 4.51 -7.87
C ASN A 141 -0.79 4.55 -8.48
N PHE A 142 -0.53 3.71 -9.45
CA PHE A 142 0.82 3.46 -9.98
C PHE A 142 1.63 4.72 -10.32
N PRO A 143 1.11 5.73 -11.02
CA PRO A 143 1.92 6.90 -11.41
C PRO A 143 2.56 7.66 -10.25
N ASN A 144 2.06 7.49 -9.04
CA ASN A 144 2.46 8.25 -7.86
C ASN A 144 3.14 7.37 -6.79
N CYS A 145 2.35 6.94 -5.80
CA CYS A 145 2.89 6.32 -4.57
C CYS A 145 3.57 4.96 -4.81
N PRO A 146 2.98 4.01 -5.53
CA PRO A 146 3.66 2.75 -5.85
C PRO A 146 4.93 2.98 -6.65
N ARG A 147 4.90 3.82 -7.69
CA ARG A 147 6.06 4.12 -8.52
C ARG A 147 7.21 4.73 -7.72
N SER A 148 6.93 5.78 -6.93
CA SER A 148 7.94 6.41 -6.07
C SER A 148 8.55 5.40 -5.09
N THR A 149 7.71 4.57 -4.46
CA THR A 149 8.17 3.54 -3.52
C THR A 149 9.05 2.47 -4.19
N ILE A 150 8.72 2.08 -5.41
CA ILE A 150 9.50 1.12 -6.20
C ILE A 150 10.91 1.68 -6.50
N TYR A 151 11.01 2.94 -6.90
CA TYR A 151 12.32 3.57 -7.11
C TYR A 151 13.11 3.69 -5.80
N GLU A 152 12.48 4.15 -4.71
CA GLU A 152 13.12 4.20 -3.39
C GLU A 152 13.59 2.83 -2.89
N ALA A 153 12.82 1.77 -3.17
CA ALA A 153 13.18 0.39 -2.85
C ALA A 153 14.34 -0.12 -3.70
N SER A 154 14.35 0.20 -5.00
CA SER A 154 15.43 -0.15 -5.93
C SER A 154 16.76 0.49 -5.52
N GLU A 155 16.74 1.74 -5.06
CA GLU A 155 17.93 2.45 -4.54
C GLU A 155 18.45 1.86 -3.20
N ARG A 156 17.70 0.93 -2.59
CA ARG A 156 18.04 0.20 -1.35
C ARG A 156 18.29 -1.28 -1.61
N ASP A 157 18.52 -1.67 -2.86
CA ASP A 157 18.82 -3.03 -3.31
C ASP A 157 17.73 -4.08 -2.99
N PHE A 158 16.48 -3.67 -2.77
CA PHE A 158 15.38 -4.62 -2.68
C PHE A 158 15.05 -5.21 -4.05
N ARG A 159 14.78 -6.52 -4.10
CA ARG A 159 14.09 -7.14 -5.22
C ARG A 159 12.62 -6.72 -5.18
N ILE A 160 12.04 -6.44 -6.35
CA ILE A 160 10.72 -5.85 -6.40
C ILE A 160 9.82 -6.60 -7.37
N VAL A 161 8.61 -6.87 -6.92
CA VAL A 161 7.51 -7.37 -7.76
C VAL A 161 6.36 -6.35 -7.68
N LEU A 162 5.95 -5.80 -8.82
CA LEU A 162 4.69 -5.07 -8.93
C LEU A 162 3.57 -6.04 -9.32
N VAL A 163 2.45 -5.99 -8.61
CA VAL A 163 1.28 -6.83 -8.92
C VAL A 163 0.34 -6.06 -9.84
N GLU A 164 0.39 -6.38 -11.15
CA GLU A 164 -0.23 -5.57 -12.21
C GLU A 164 -1.75 -5.48 -12.14
N ASP A 165 -2.43 -6.53 -11.68
CA ASP A 165 -3.88 -6.58 -11.47
C ASP A 165 -4.33 -6.18 -10.05
N ALA A 166 -3.35 -5.89 -9.17
CA ALA A 166 -3.58 -5.39 -7.83
C ALA A 166 -3.05 -3.95 -7.63
N VAL A 167 -2.82 -3.22 -8.71
CA VAL A 167 -2.45 -1.80 -8.69
C VAL A 167 -3.32 -1.03 -9.66
N SER A 168 -3.84 0.14 -9.24
CA SER A 168 -4.58 1.00 -10.14
C SER A 168 -3.65 1.90 -10.97
N GLY A 169 -4.09 2.26 -12.18
CA GLY A 169 -3.42 3.25 -13.00
C GLY A 169 -2.09 2.82 -13.63
N LEU A 170 -1.79 1.53 -13.71
CA LEU A 170 -0.63 1.05 -14.46
C LEU A 170 -0.86 1.28 -15.96
N TYR A 171 0.14 1.81 -16.63
CA TYR A 171 0.16 2.07 -18.08
C TYR A 171 1.38 1.41 -18.72
N GLU A 172 1.29 1.11 -20.02
CA GLU A 172 2.27 0.27 -20.71
C GLU A 172 3.70 0.83 -20.66
N GLN A 173 3.88 2.13 -20.87
CA GLN A 173 5.22 2.72 -20.78
C GLN A 173 5.79 2.57 -19.35
N GLY A 174 4.98 2.81 -18.31
CA GLY A 174 5.41 2.64 -16.92
C GLY A 174 5.76 1.19 -16.60
N ARG A 175 5.01 0.23 -17.15
CA ARG A 175 5.32 -1.20 -17.05
C ARG A 175 6.69 -1.51 -17.66
N GLN A 176 6.96 -1.02 -18.86
CA GLN A 176 8.25 -1.23 -19.53
C GLN A 176 9.41 -0.56 -18.79
N GLU A 177 9.21 0.66 -18.26
CA GLU A 177 10.21 1.36 -17.46
C GLU A 177 10.62 0.54 -16.22
N LEU A 178 9.65 -0.11 -15.55
CA LEU A 178 9.93 -0.98 -14.40
C LEU A 178 10.69 -2.24 -14.81
N LEU A 179 10.30 -2.90 -15.90
CA LEU A 179 11.01 -4.07 -16.42
C LEU A 179 12.49 -3.74 -16.73
N ASN A 180 12.75 -2.54 -17.27
CA ASN A 180 14.11 -2.09 -17.62
C ASN A 180 15.03 -1.91 -16.39
N ILE A 181 14.47 -1.70 -15.20
CA ILE A 181 15.23 -1.60 -13.93
C ILE A 181 15.16 -2.89 -13.09
N GLY A 182 14.74 -4.02 -13.70
CA GLY A 182 14.75 -5.32 -13.04
C GLY A 182 13.56 -5.59 -12.12
N VAL A 183 12.51 -4.75 -12.13
CA VAL A 183 11.28 -5.03 -11.41
C VAL A 183 10.48 -6.10 -12.15
N HIS A 184 10.03 -7.13 -11.44
CA HIS A 184 9.10 -8.09 -11.98
C HIS A 184 7.68 -7.52 -11.97
N VAL A 185 6.93 -7.71 -13.06
CA VAL A 185 5.52 -7.31 -13.16
C VAL A 185 4.70 -8.56 -13.39
N TRP A 186 3.98 -8.98 -12.36
CA TRP A 186 3.24 -10.24 -12.35
C TRP A 186 1.79 -10.06 -11.90
N PRO A 187 0.85 -10.90 -12.39
CA PRO A 187 -0.48 -10.96 -11.83
C PRO A 187 -0.46 -11.59 -10.42
N ALA A 188 -1.46 -11.27 -9.61
CA ALA A 188 -1.58 -11.77 -8.23
C ALA A 188 -1.56 -13.31 -8.17
N GLU A 189 -2.20 -13.98 -9.11
CA GLU A 189 -2.26 -15.44 -9.18
C GLU A 189 -0.88 -16.08 -9.25
N THR A 190 0.04 -15.52 -10.02
CA THR A 190 1.43 -16.01 -10.11
C THR A 190 2.14 -16.00 -8.76
N LEU A 191 1.92 -14.97 -7.96
CA LEU A 191 2.49 -14.86 -6.61
C LEU A 191 1.83 -15.83 -5.64
N ILE A 192 0.51 -15.94 -5.68
CA ILE A 192 -0.28 -16.85 -4.84
C ILE A 192 0.15 -18.30 -5.11
N ASP A 193 0.31 -18.69 -6.36
CA ASP A 193 0.79 -20.03 -6.72
C ASP A 193 2.20 -20.31 -6.20
N ARG A 194 3.09 -19.33 -6.22
CA ARG A 194 4.44 -19.45 -5.66
C ARG A 194 4.41 -19.62 -4.15
N LEU A 195 3.63 -18.80 -3.44
CA LEU A 195 3.43 -18.92 -2.00
C LEU A 195 2.87 -20.30 -1.62
N ASN A 196 1.86 -20.79 -2.33
CA ASN A 196 1.24 -22.09 -2.09
C ASN A 196 2.25 -23.24 -2.26
N LYS A 197 3.12 -23.17 -3.26
CA LYS A 197 4.20 -24.15 -3.46
C LYS A 197 5.22 -24.15 -2.33
N GLU A 198 5.58 -22.97 -1.82
CA GLU A 198 6.52 -22.84 -0.69
C GLU A 198 5.96 -23.45 0.60
N ILE A 199 4.66 -23.30 0.86
CA ILE A 199 4.01 -23.85 2.06
C ILE A 199 3.46 -25.29 1.87
N GLY A 200 3.75 -25.93 0.73
CA GLY A 200 3.37 -27.31 0.46
C GLY A 200 1.87 -27.54 0.20
N VAL A 201 1.12 -26.50 -0.12
CA VAL A 201 -0.30 -26.61 -0.54
C VAL A 201 -0.34 -27.05 -2.02
N PRO A 202 -1.02 -28.16 -2.39
CA PRO A 202 -1.16 -28.57 -3.77
C PRO A 202 -1.83 -27.46 -4.58
N GLY A 203 -1.21 -27.06 -5.70
CA GLY A 203 -1.80 -26.08 -6.61
C GLY A 203 -3.21 -26.55 -7.06
N ARG A 204 -4.16 -25.64 -7.12
CA ARG A 204 -5.45 -25.93 -7.77
C ARG A 204 -5.17 -26.17 -9.27
N ALA A 205 -5.52 -27.38 -9.72
CA ALA A 205 -5.50 -27.75 -11.13
C ALA A 205 -6.59 -27.03 -11.92
#